data_04509779d4e15a5a405245652d99ceed
#
_entry.id   04509779d4e15a5a405245652d99ceed
#
_cell.length_a   1.000
_cell.length_b   1.000
_cell.length_c   1.000
_cell.angle_alpha   90.00
_cell.angle_beta   90.00
_cell.angle_gamma   90.00
#
_symmetry.space_group_name_H-M   'P 1'
#
loop_
_entity.id
_entity.type
_entity.pdbx_description
1 polymer ?
#
loop_
_entity_poly.entity_id
_entity_poly.type
_entity_poly.pdbx_seq_one_letter_code
_entity_poly.pdbx_strand_id
1 'polypeptide(L)'
;TSDGLIYFGPQKGSSYQLITSLLSEKIQKQILMYLKTYKPDVWLFEGAEKKNKITVRTVQKIFEHSLNECGIKKSAGIHSLRHSFATHLLEAGTDLRIIQELLGHASSKTTEIYTHVSTRIIQNVRSPLDDL
;
A
#
# COMPACT_ATOMS: atom_id res chain seq x y z
N THR A 1 2.47 7.25 -10.27
CA THR A 1 3.62 8.14 -10.51
C THR A 1 4.68 7.40 -11.32
N SER A 2 5.46 8.10 -12.12
CA SER A 2 6.49 7.51 -13.01
C SER A 2 7.67 6.89 -12.24
N ASP A 3 7.75 7.09 -10.95
CA ASP A 3 8.81 6.62 -10.04
C ASP A 3 8.45 5.33 -9.29
N GLY A 4 7.31 4.72 -9.59
CA GLY A 4 6.85 3.50 -8.91
C GLY A 4 6.45 3.70 -7.45
N LEU A 5 6.25 4.95 -7.01
CA LEU A 5 5.85 5.29 -5.65
C LEU A 5 4.42 5.83 -5.59
N ILE A 6 3.70 5.46 -4.54
CA ILE A 6 2.40 6.06 -4.19
C ILE A 6 2.60 7.01 -3.02
N TYR A 7 2.08 8.22 -3.18
CA TYR A 7 2.10 9.24 -2.14
C TYR A 7 0.69 9.42 -1.58
N PHE A 8 0.55 9.23 -0.28
CA PHE A 8 -0.68 9.51 0.44
C PHE A 8 -0.53 10.84 1.16
N GLY A 9 -1.18 11.87 0.63
CA GLY A 9 -1.13 13.22 1.18
C GLY A 9 -2.23 13.49 2.21
N PRO A 10 -2.10 14.60 2.98
CA PRO A 10 -3.09 15.01 3.95
C PRO A 10 -4.40 15.44 3.28
N GLN A 11 -5.51 15.02 3.85
CA GLN A 11 -6.79 15.67 3.58
C GLN A 11 -6.80 17.04 4.28
N LYS A 12 -7.44 18.05 3.66
CA LYS A 12 -7.57 19.41 4.23
C LYS A 12 -8.01 19.35 5.69
N GLY A 13 -7.17 19.85 6.60
CA GLY A 13 -7.49 20.01 8.03
C GLY A 13 -6.91 18.97 8.98
N SER A 14 -6.05 18.07 8.55
CA SER A 14 -5.45 17.07 9.44
C SER A 14 -3.94 16.96 9.20
N SER A 15 -3.20 16.81 10.29
CA SER A 15 -1.73 16.65 10.31
C SER A 15 -1.34 15.23 9.90
N TYR A 16 -1.59 14.82 8.65
CA TYR A 16 -1.17 13.52 8.18
C TYR A 16 0.25 13.57 7.65
N GLN A 17 1.05 12.60 8.05
CA GLN A 17 2.35 12.37 7.45
C GLN A 17 2.15 11.88 6.01
N LEU A 18 3.00 12.36 5.11
CA LEU A 18 3.12 11.80 3.77
C LEU A 18 3.65 10.37 3.91
N ILE A 19 2.83 9.38 3.59
CA ILE A 19 3.24 7.98 3.56
C ILE A 19 3.62 7.65 2.13
N THR A 20 4.85 7.21 1.93
CA THR A 20 5.34 6.71 0.65
C THR A 20 5.31 5.19 0.68
N SER A 21 4.74 4.56 -0.32
CA SER A 21 4.71 3.11 -0.45
C SER A 21 5.11 2.69 -1.86
N LEU A 22 5.63 1.47 -1.99
CA LEU A 22 6.00 0.89 -3.27
C LEU A 22 4.74 0.50 -4.05
N LEU A 23 4.75 0.84 -5.32
CA LEU A 23 3.73 0.41 -6.27
C LEU A 23 4.37 -0.55 -7.28
N SER A 24 4.07 -1.84 -7.16
CA SER A 24 4.58 -2.83 -8.10
C SER A 24 4.09 -2.54 -9.52
N GLU A 25 4.86 -2.90 -10.53
CA GLU A 25 4.47 -2.74 -11.94
C GLU A 25 3.16 -3.48 -12.26
N LYS A 26 2.97 -4.66 -11.68
CA LYS A 26 1.75 -5.45 -11.84
C LYS A 26 0.52 -4.68 -11.34
N ILE A 27 0.61 -4.13 -10.14
CA ILE A 27 -0.48 -3.33 -9.55
C ILE A 27 -0.68 -2.03 -10.31
N GLN A 28 0.39 -1.37 -10.75
CA GLN A 28 0.29 -0.16 -11.57
C GLN A 28 -0.54 -0.39 -12.83
N LYS A 29 -0.27 -1.47 -13.57
CA LYS A 29 -1.04 -1.86 -14.76
C LYS A 29 -2.51 -2.12 -14.42
N GLN A 30 -2.78 -2.81 -13.31
CA GLN A 30 -4.15 -3.07 -12.87
C GLN A 30 -4.90 -1.79 -12.48
N ILE A 31 -4.25 -0.87 -11.75
CA ILE A 31 -4.84 0.43 -11.40
C ILE A 31 -5.15 1.24 -12.66
N LEU A 32 -4.25 1.29 -13.63
CA LEU A 32 -4.49 2.01 -14.89
C LEU A 32 -5.68 1.42 -15.66
N MET A 33 -5.80 0.09 -15.71
CA MET A 33 -6.94 -0.59 -16.32
C MET A 33 -8.24 -0.29 -15.56
N TYR A 34 -8.19 -0.32 -14.23
CA TYR A 34 -9.32 0.04 -13.37
C TYR A 34 -9.78 1.48 -13.63
N LEU A 35 -8.87 2.44 -13.63
CA LEU A 35 -9.18 3.85 -13.91
C LEU A 35 -9.81 4.06 -15.28
N LYS A 36 -9.32 3.35 -16.29
CA LYS A 36 -9.87 3.40 -17.66
C LYS A 36 -11.28 2.83 -17.75
N THR A 37 -11.54 1.76 -17.00
CA THR A 37 -12.82 1.02 -17.04
C THR A 37 -13.89 1.69 -16.19
N TYR A 38 -13.57 2.02 -14.96
CA TYR A 38 -14.56 2.50 -13.97
C TYR A 38 -14.65 4.02 -13.88
N LYS A 39 -13.60 4.75 -14.31
CA LYS A 39 -13.54 6.21 -14.34
C LYS A 39 -14.02 6.84 -13.02
N PRO A 40 -13.41 6.49 -11.89
CA PRO A 40 -13.82 7.02 -10.59
C PRO A 40 -13.70 8.55 -10.59
N ASP A 41 -14.66 9.24 -9.94
CA ASP A 41 -14.76 10.70 -9.97
C ASP A 41 -13.98 11.35 -8.81
N VAL A 42 -14.33 11.02 -7.57
CA VAL A 42 -13.76 11.68 -6.37
C VAL A 42 -12.76 10.79 -5.63
N TRP A 43 -13.07 9.51 -5.51
CA TRP A 43 -12.27 8.56 -4.75
C TRP A 43 -11.73 7.48 -5.67
N LEU A 44 -10.45 7.16 -5.55
CA LEU A 44 -9.85 6.07 -6.33
C LEU A 44 -10.66 4.77 -6.19
N PHE A 45 -11.05 4.44 -4.97
CA PHE A 45 -11.94 3.32 -4.69
C PHE A 45 -13.24 3.86 -4.09
N GLU A 46 -14.26 3.89 -4.90
CA GLU A 46 -15.59 4.38 -4.52
C GLU A 46 -16.37 3.32 -3.76
N GLY A 47 -17.18 3.76 -2.81
CA GLY A 47 -18.19 2.93 -2.16
C GLY A 47 -19.39 2.69 -3.07
N ALA A 48 -20.36 1.90 -2.57
CA ALA A 48 -21.55 1.51 -3.35
C ALA A 48 -22.33 2.70 -3.94
N GLU A 49 -22.38 3.82 -3.25
CA GLU A 49 -23.09 5.02 -3.71
C GLU A 49 -22.22 6.01 -4.49
N LYS A 50 -20.97 5.67 -4.81
CA LYS A 50 -19.97 6.54 -5.48
C LYS A 50 -19.67 7.89 -4.81
N LYS A 51 -20.48 8.33 -3.86
CA LYS A 51 -20.29 9.58 -3.09
C LYS A 51 -19.26 9.44 -1.99
N ASN A 52 -19.06 8.25 -1.49
CA ASN A 52 -18.18 7.94 -0.38
C ASN A 52 -17.07 6.99 -0.82
N LYS A 53 -15.93 7.05 -0.11
CA LYS A 53 -14.87 6.06 -0.29
C LYS A 53 -15.32 4.68 0.21
N ILE A 54 -14.70 3.64 -0.33
CA ILE A 54 -14.85 2.28 0.18
C ILE A 54 -14.53 2.21 1.68
N THR A 55 -15.32 1.46 2.45
CA THR A 55 -15.09 1.33 3.89
C THR A 55 -14.06 0.24 4.20
N VAL A 56 -13.36 0.35 5.32
CA VAL A 56 -12.44 -0.69 5.81
C VAL A 56 -13.16 -2.03 5.93
N ARG A 57 -14.39 -2.04 6.44
CA ARG A 57 -15.21 -3.26 6.57
C ARG A 57 -15.50 -3.92 5.21
N THR A 58 -15.74 -3.13 4.18
CA THR A 58 -15.94 -3.64 2.83
C THR A 58 -14.67 -4.30 2.30
N VAL A 59 -13.52 -3.67 2.49
CA VAL A 59 -12.22 -4.23 2.08
C VAL A 59 -11.92 -5.54 2.83
N GLN A 60 -12.20 -5.59 4.13
CA GLN A 60 -12.06 -6.82 4.92
C GLN A 60 -12.94 -7.96 4.37
N LYS A 61 -14.22 -7.67 4.07
CA LYS A 61 -15.13 -8.66 3.48
C LYS A 61 -14.67 -9.15 2.11
N ILE A 62 -14.15 -8.26 1.26
CA ILE A 62 -13.59 -8.64 -0.05
C ILE A 62 -12.42 -9.59 0.16
N PHE A 63 -11.55 -9.29 1.12
CA PHE A 63 -10.40 -10.14 1.45
C PHE A 63 -10.84 -11.53 1.97
N GLU A 64 -11.78 -11.56 2.91
CA GLU A 64 -12.35 -12.81 3.45
C GLU A 64 -13.00 -13.66 2.33
N HIS A 65 -13.75 -13.02 1.45
CA HIS A 65 -14.34 -13.71 0.30
C HIS A 65 -13.27 -14.30 -0.62
N SER A 66 -12.23 -13.53 -0.93
CA SER A 66 -11.11 -13.99 -1.76
C SER A 66 -10.37 -15.18 -1.13
N LEU A 67 -10.17 -15.19 0.20
CA LEU A 67 -9.59 -16.34 0.90
C LEU A 67 -10.45 -17.59 0.75
N ASN A 68 -11.76 -17.47 0.88
CA ASN A 68 -12.69 -18.58 0.75
C ASN A 68 -12.71 -19.13 -0.68
N GLU A 69 -12.76 -18.26 -1.68
CA GLU A 69 -12.69 -18.64 -3.11
C GLU A 69 -11.39 -19.40 -3.45
N CYS A 70 -10.28 -18.99 -2.84
CA CYS A 70 -8.99 -19.67 -3.00
C CYS A 70 -8.84 -20.94 -2.16
N GLY A 71 -9.85 -21.33 -1.35
CA GLY A 71 -9.78 -22.48 -0.46
C GLY A 71 -8.77 -22.33 0.70
N ILE A 72 -8.37 -21.11 1.03
CA ILE A 72 -7.40 -20.84 2.10
C ILE A 72 -8.12 -20.87 3.44
N LYS A 73 -7.92 -21.94 4.20
CA LYS A 73 -8.55 -22.17 5.51
C LYS A 73 -7.81 -21.49 6.67
N LYS A 74 -6.74 -20.75 6.42
CA LYS A 74 -6.01 -20.06 7.50
C LYS A 74 -6.85 -18.87 8.01
N SER A 75 -6.86 -18.70 9.33
CA SER A 75 -7.38 -17.49 9.96
C SER A 75 -6.44 -16.33 9.65
N ALA A 76 -6.69 -15.64 8.55
CA ALA A 76 -5.90 -14.51 8.12
C ALA A 76 -6.81 -13.28 7.94
N GLY A 77 -6.38 -12.15 8.47
CA GLY A 77 -7.04 -10.87 8.23
C GLY A 77 -6.26 -10.03 7.21
N ILE A 78 -6.80 -8.91 6.81
CA ILE A 78 -6.14 -8.00 5.85
C ILE A 78 -4.76 -7.53 6.32
N HIS A 79 -4.52 -7.45 7.64
CA HIS A 79 -3.21 -7.13 8.20
C HIS A 79 -2.15 -8.20 7.90
N SER A 80 -2.57 -9.44 7.58
CA SER A 80 -1.64 -10.50 7.18
C SER A 80 -0.92 -10.16 5.87
N LEU A 81 -1.55 -9.41 4.97
CA LEU A 81 -0.91 -8.92 3.74
C LEU A 81 0.24 -7.96 4.07
N ARG A 82 0.02 -7.08 5.03
CA ARG A 82 1.06 -6.16 5.50
C ARG A 82 2.23 -6.90 6.15
N HIS A 83 1.95 -7.91 6.96
CA HIS A 83 2.98 -8.75 7.57
C HIS A 83 3.75 -9.54 6.51
N SER A 84 3.05 -10.14 5.55
CA SER A 84 3.68 -10.86 4.44
C SER A 84 4.60 -9.94 3.63
N PHE A 85 4.14 -8.73 3.30
CA PHE A 85 4.94 -7.73 2.60
C PHE A 85 6.23 -7.40 3.37
N ALA A 86 6.12 -7.14 4.69
CA ALA A 86 7.28 -6.87 5.54
C ALA A 86 8.25 -8.06 5.59
N THR A 87 7.73 -9.28 5.72
CA THR A 87 8.53 -10.51 5.79
C THR A 87 9.28 -10.73 4.48
N HIS A 88 8.62 -10.63 3.34
CA HIS A 88 9.26 -10.80 2.04
C HIS A 88 10.36 -9.75 1.78
N LEU A 89 10.13 -8.50 2.17
CA LEU A 89 11.17 -7.47 2.07
C LEU A 89 12.38 -7.80 2.96
N LEU A 90 12.12 -8.27 4.18
CA LEU A 90 13.19 -8.66 5.11
C LEU A 90 13.99 -9.85 4.58
N GLU A 91 13.31 -10.88 4.07
CA GLU A 91 13.92 -12.06 3.45
C GLU A 91 14.73 -11.71 2.20
N ALA A 92 14.29 -10.69 1.44
CA ALA A 92 15.03 -10.13 0.32
C ALA A 92 16.24 -9.27 0.74
N GLY A 93 16.52 -9.13 2.04
CA GLY A 93 17.67 -8.39 2.56
C GLY A 93 17.44 -6.88 2.68
N THR A 94 16.19 -6.41 2.60
CA THR A 94 15.88 -4.99 2.79
C THR A 94 16.11 -4.58 4.25
N ASP A 95 16.75 -3.44 4.46
CA ASP A 95 16.99 -2.91 5.81
C ASP A 95 15.68 -2.70 6.58
N LEU A 96 15.66 -3.09 7.86
CA LEU A 96 14.48 -3.02 8.71
C LEU A 96 13.94 -1.59 8.86
N ARG A 97 14.81 -0.58 8.84
CA ARG A 97 14.38 0.82 8.94
C ARG A 97 13.64 1.27 7.70
N ILE A 98 14.06 0.81 6.52
CA ILE A 98 13.38 1.06 5.24
C ILE A 98 11.99 0.42 5.28
N ILE A 99 11.89 -0.82 5.76
CA ILE A 99 10.62 -1.53 5.92
C ILE A 99 9.68 -0.77 6.87
N GLN A 100 10.20 -0.31 7.99
CA GLN A 100 9.42 0.50 8.96
C GLN A 100 8.89 1.79 8.34
N GLU A 101 9.70 2.47 7.54
CA GLU A 101 9.32 3.70 6.83
C GLU A 101 8.24 3.43 5.78
N LEU A 102 8.42 2.40 4.95
CA LEU A 102 7.43 1.96 3.95
C LEU A 102 6.10 1.57 4.57
N LEU A 103 6.13 1.04 5.78
CA LEU A 103 4.94 0.68 6.54
C LEU A 103 4.33 1.86 7.31
N GLY A 104 4.95 3.02 7.32
CA GLY A 104 4.45 4.18 8.05
C GLY A 104 4.50 4.02 9.57
N HIS A 105 5.41 3.22 10.09
CA HIS A 105 5.70 3.14 11.53
C HIS A 105 6.58 4.31 11.95
N ALA A 106 6.12 5.54 11.77
CA ALA A 106 6.83 6.70 12.21
C ALA A 106 6.60 6.94 13.71
N SER A 107 7.57 6.62 14.54
CA SER A 107 7.70 7.36 15.78
C SER A 107 8.10 8.79 15.43
N SER A 108 7.38 9.75 15.94
CA SER A 108 7.45 11.18 15.58
C SER A 108 8.81 11.88 15.78
N LYS A 109 9.84 11.21 16.25
CA LYS A 109 11.20 11.74 16.48
C LYS A 109 12.23 11.43 15.40
N THR A 110 11.92 10.54 14.45
CA THR A 110 12.89 10.06 13.45
C THR A 110 12.71 10.69 12.07
N THR A 111 11.67 11.50 11.87
CA THR A 111 11.25 12.02 10.56
C THR A 111 12.23 13.04 9.97
N GLU A 112 12.96 13.77 10.79
CA GLU A 112 13.86 14.83 10.30
C GLU A 112 15.19 14.31 9.71
N ILE A 113 15.66 13.14 10.12
CA ILE A 113 16.96 12.61 9.68
C ILE A 113 16.85 11.82 8.38
N TYR A 114 15.67 11.29 8.02
CA TYR A 114 15.49 10.33 6.93
C TYR A 114 14.91 10.88 5.64
N THR A 115 14.44 12.12 5.60
CA THR A 115 13.85 12.74 4.40
C THR A 115 14.80 12.83 3.20
N HIS A 116 16.11 12.80 3.41
CA HIS A 116 17.10 12.89 2.33
C HIS A 116 17.72 11.55 1.89
N VAL A 117 17.66 10.52 2.72
CA VAL A 117 18.25 9.20 2.43
C VAL A 117 17.25 8.27 1.76
N SER A 118 15.97 8.45 2.07
CA SER A 118 14.94 7.48 1.79
C SER A 118 14.55 7.35 0.32
N THR A 119 14.43 8.45 -0.43
CA THR A 119 13.85 8.39 -1.78
C THR A 119 14.74 7.58 -2.76
N ARG A 120 16.05 7.72 -2.69
CA ARG A 120 16.98 6.97 -3.55
C ARG A 120 17.07 5.49 -3.19
N ILE A 121 17.00 5.16 -1.91
CA ILE A 121 17.10 3.79 -1.42
C ILE A 121 15.78 3.05 -1.70
N ILE A 122 14.64 3.71 -1.47
CA ILE A 122 13.30 3.16 -1.74
C ILE A 122 13.11 2.88 -3.24
N GLN A 123 13.65 3.71 -4.13
CA GLN A 123 13.57 3.50 -5.58
C GLN A 123 14.27 2.22 -6.05
N ASN A 124 15.25 1.72 -5.29
CA ASN A 124 15.99 0.49 -5.61
C ASN A 124 15.36 -0.78 -5.00
N VAL A 125 14.33 -0.64 -4.17
CA VAL A 125 13.64 -1.78 -3.55
C VAL A 125 12.55 -2.27 -4.50
N ARG A 126 12.63 -3.53 -4.91
CA ARG A 126 11.59 -4.18 -5.70
C ARG A 126 10.41 -4.58 -4.83
N SER A 127 9.23 -4.51 -5.39
CA SER A 127 8.04 -5.02 -4.72
C SER A 127 8.07 -6.56 -4.74
N PRO A 128 7.84 -7.23 -3.59
CA PRO A 128 7.74 -8.70 -3.57
C PRO A 128 6.69 -9.26 -4.55
N LEU A 129 5.71 -8.44 -4.93
CA LEU A 129 4.66 -8.81 -5.87
C LEU A 129 5.18 -8.91 -7.32
N ASP A 130 6.28 -8.25 -7.65
CA ASP A 130 6.87 -8.32 -9.00
C ASP A 130 7.70 -9.59 -9.20
N ASP A 131 8.12 -10.24 -8.10
CA ASP A 131 8.90 -11.48 -8.10
C ASP A 131 8.02 -12.74 -7.95
N LEU A 132 6.71 -12.57 -7.73
CA LEU A 132 5.69 -13.63 -7.72
C LEU A 132 4.98 -13.71 -9.08
#